data_b786f3f864233d33de262d06bde364e6
#
_entry.id   b786f3f864233d33de262d06bde364e6
#
_cell.length_a   1.000
_cell.length_b   1.000
_cell.length_c   1.000
_cell.angle_alpha   90.00
_cell.angle_beta   90.00
_cell.angle_gamma   90.00
#
_symmetry.space_group_name_H-M   'P 1'
#
loop_
_entity.id
_entity.type
_entity.pdbx_description
1 polymer ?
#
loop_
_entity_poly.entity_id
_entity_poly.type
_entity_poly.pdbx_seq_one_letter_code
_entity_poly.pdbx_strand_id
1 'polypeptide(L)'
;MKLLRQGDHVVCCDDVYGGTARLFNNLMINYGVEFTYVDSQVAKNVQEAIRPETRMVWIETPTNPLFKLTDLEAVGKIARSNDLLYVVDTTFATPVFLRPLEYGADLVLHSTTKYLSGHNQIIGGAIITDREDLYDQLKYIQKSVGAVPSPFDCWLVIMGLKTLHLRMQRHWENAEKIATLSLIHI
;
A
#
# COMPACT_ATOMS: atom_id res chain seq x y z
N MET A 1 -6.18 13.56 -2.41
CA MET A 1 -6.92 14.63 -3.10
C MET A 1 -6.04 15.58 -3.90
N LYS A 2 -4.90 16.09 -3.42
CA LYS A 2 -4.01 16.91 -4.27
C LYS A 2 -3.16 16.13 -5.27
N LEU A 3 -3.00 14.84 -5.07
CA LEU A 3 -2.26 13.98 -6.00
C LEU A 3 -3.13 13.56 -7.21
N LEU A 4 -4.45 13.62 -7.07
CA LEU A 4 -5.42 13.31 -8.12
C LEU A 4 -6.44 14.43 -8.25
N ARG A 5 -6.98 14.61 -9.45
CA ARG A 5 -8.01 15.61 -9.81
C ARG A 5 -9.23 14.91 -10.38
N GLN A 6 -10.32 15.64 -10.50
CA GLN A 6 -11.48 15.18 -11.27
C GLN A 6 -11.06 14.84 -12.72
N GLY A 7 -11.48 13.69 -13.19
CA GLY A 7 -11.12 13.13 -14.49
C GLY A 7 -9.85 12.28 -14.50
N ASP A 8 -9.07 12.27 -13.43
CA ASP A 8 -7.91 11.38 -13.32
C ASP A 8 -8.35 9.93 -13.14
N HIS A 9 -7.55 9.02 -13.65
CA HIS A 9 -7.76 7.60 -13.58
C HIS A 9 -6.66 6.89 -12.78
N VAL A 10 -7.05 5.83 -12.06
CA VAL A 10 -6.17 4.97 -11.27
C VAL A 10 -6.31 3.52 -11.72
N VAL A 11 -5.20 2.88 -12.04
CA VAL A 11 -5.15 1.42 -12.20
C VAL A 11 -4.86 0.82 -10.83
N CYS A 12 -5.73 -0.06 -10.33
CA CYS A 12 -5.66 -0.65 -9.01
C CYS A 12 -5.64 -2.19 -9.10
N CYS A 13 -4.91 -2.86 -8.19
CA CYS A 13 -5.04 -4.30 -8.08
C CYS A 13 -6.47 -4.71 -7.68
N ASP A 14 -6.94 -5.84 -8.17
CA ASP A 14 -8.33 -6.30 -8.02
C ASP A 14 -8.65 -6.79 -6.61
N ASP A 15 -7.66 -7.36 -5.93
CA ASP A 15 -7.77 -7.87 -4.56
C ASP A 15 -7.16 -6.86 -3.57
N VAL A 16 -7.70 -5.65 -3.52
CA VAL A 16 -7.28 -4.60 -2.60
C VAL A 16 -8.10 -4.63 -1.30
N TYR A 17 -7.48 -4.24 -0.19
CA TYR A 17 -8.16 -4.14 1.10
C TYR A 17 -9.55 -3.49 0.98
N GLY A 18 -10.56 -4.12 1.60
CA GLY A 18 -11.95 -3.66 1.50
C GLY A 18 -12.19 -2.21 1.96
N GLY A 19 -11.34 -1.67 2.84
CA GLY A 19 -11.35 -0.24 3.22
C GLY A 19 -10.90 0.67 2.08
N THR A 20 -9.87 0.27 1.35
CA THR A 20 -9.38 0.98 0.15
C THR A 20 -10.42 0.93 -0.96
N ALA A 21 -11.00 -0.26 -1.22
CA ALA A 21 -12.06 -0.41 -2.21
C ALA A 21 -13.29 0.46 -1.89
N ARG A 22 -13.70 0.53 -0.61
CA ARG A 22 -14.79 1.44 -0.18
C ARG A 22 -14.44 2.90 -0.38
N LEU A 23 -13.22 3.30 -0.04
CA LEU A 23 -12.75 4.67 -0.26
C LEU A 23 -12.82 5.04 -1.75
N PHE A 24 -12.36 4.14 -2.62
CA PHE A 24 -12.33 4.39 -4.06
C PHE A 24 -13.73 4.40 -4.66
N ASN A 25 -14.51 3.34 -4.45
CA ASN A 25 -15.79 3.13 -5.12
C ASN A 25 -16.95 3.93 -4.53
N ASN A 26 -16.90 4.31 -3.24
CA ASN A 26 -18.02 4.99 -2.59
C ASN A 26 -17.74 6.46 -2.28
N LEU A 27 -16.46 6.86 -2.27
CA LEU A 27 -16.11 8.24 -1.96
C LEU A 27 -15.39 8.92 -3.13
N MET A 28 -14.25 8.39 -3.58
CA MET A 28 -13.42 9.08 -4.59
C MET A 28 -14.09 9.18 -5.95
N ILE A 29 -14.91 8.20 -6.31
CA ILE A 29 -15.71 8.25 -7.54
C ILE A 29 -16.65 9.46 -7.58
N ASN A 30 -17.18 9.89 -6.42
CA ASN A 30 -18.05 11.05 -6.32
C ASN A 30 -17.30 12.38 -6.54
N TYR A 31 -15.97 12.35 -6.47
CA TYR A 31 -15.09 13.48 -6.82
C TYR A 31 -14.52 13.37 -8.24
N GLY A 32 -15.07 12.44 -9.04
CA GLY A 32 -14.74 12.28 -10.44
C GLY A 32 -13.40 11.60 -10.70
N VAL A 33 -12.87 10.85 -9.75
CA VAL A 33 -11.72 9.96 -9.98
C VAL A 33 -12.23 8.60 -10.47
N GLU A 34 -11.61 8.06 -11.50
CA GLU A 34 -12.01 6.80 -12.10
C GLU A 34 -11.02 5.67 -11.73
N PHE A 35 -11.52 4.44 -11.64
CA PHE A 35 -10.73 3.28 -11.23
C PHE A 35 -10.94 2.11 -12.19
N THR A 36 -9.83 1.46 -12.57
CA THR A 36 -9.84 0.14 -13.23
C THR A 36 -9.11 -0.86 -12.35
N TYR A 37 -9.81 -1.94 -12.01
CA TYR A 37 -9.26 -3.04 -11.20
C TYR A 37 -8.73 -4.14 -12.10
N VAL A 38 -7.50 -4.59 -11.83
CA VAL A 38 -6.82 -5.61 -12.64
C VAL A 38 -6.12 -6.63 -11.76
N ASP A 39 -6.03 -7.88 -12.24
CA ASP A 39 -5.14 -8.86 -11.62
C ASP A 39 -3.69 -8.49 -11.85
N SER A 40 -3.08 -7.86 -10.83
CA SER A 40 -1.72 -7.34 -10.86
C SER A 40 -0.63 -8.41 -10.74
N GLN A 41 -0.99 -9.69 -10.52
CA GLN A 41 -0.04 -10.78 -10.60
C GLN A 41 0.58 -10.89 -12.00
N VAL A 42 -0.15 -10.42 -13.01
CA VAL A 42 0.30 -10.31 -14.40
C VAL A 42 0.53 -8.84 -14.74
N ALA A 43 1.78 -8.40 -14.73
CA ALA A 43 2.14 -7.00 -14.98
C ALA A 43 1.57 -6.42 -16.31
N LYS A 44 1.39 -7.28 -17.32
CA LYS A 44 0.76 -6.91 -18.59
C LYS A 44 -0.66 -6.38 -18.42
N ASN A 45 -1.44 -6.91 -17.48
CA ASN A 45 -2.80 -6.42 -17.21
C ASN A 45 -2.78 -4.96 -16.72
N VAL A 46 -1.77 -4.61 -15.89
CA VAL A 46 -1.58 -3.23 -15.45
C VAL A 46 -1.30 -2.31 -16.65
N GLN A 47 -0.41 -2.74 -17.56
CA GLN A 47 -0.06 -1.97 -18.74
C GLN A 47 -1.23 -1.77 -19.69
N GLU A 48 -2.03 -2.80 -19.94
CA GLU A 48 -3.18 -2.76 -20.83
C GLU A 48 -4.33 -1.89 -20.29
N ALA A 49 -4.39 -1.69 -18.98
CA ALA A 49 -5.39 -0.82 -18.34
C ALA A 49 -5.03 0.67 -18.34
N ILE A 50 -3.79 1.02 -18.72
CA ILE A 50 -3.34 2.41 -18.79
C ILE A 50 -4.05 3.12 -19.97
N ARG A 51 -4.54 4.32 -19.69
CA ARG A 51 -5.19 5.21 -20.65
C ARG A 51 -4.70 6.65 -20.47
N PRO A 52 -5.02 7.59 -21.38
CA PRO A 52 -4.48 8.96 -21.32
C PRO A 52 -4.75 9.71 -20.01
N GLU A 53 -5.86 9.39 -19.32
CA GLU A 53 -6.27 9.98 -18.06
C GLU A 53 -5.59 9.32 -16.85
N THR A 54 -4.87 8.19 -17.03
CA THR A 54 -4.22 7.50 -15.93
C THR A 54 -3.13 8.37 -15.32
N ARG A 55 -3.12 8.45 -13.98
CA ARG A 55 -2.13 9.23 -13.21
C ARG A 55 -1.48 8.40 -12.11
N MET A 56 -2.08 7.27 -11.77
CA MET A 56 -1.60 6.46 -10.64
C MET A 56 -1.80 4.98 -10.92
N VAL A 57 -0.83 4.19 -10.47
CA VAL A 57 -0.95 2.74 -10.29
C VAL A 57 -0.93 2.45 -8.79
N TRP A 58 -1.97 1.78 -8.29
CA TRP A 58 -2.11 1.40 -6.89
C TRP A 58 -2.02 -0.11 -6.75
N ILE A 59 -1.01 -0.58 -6.05
CA ILE A 59 -0.78 -2.00 -5.80
C ILE A 59 -0.82 -2.25 -4.30
N GLU A 60 -1.47 -3.34 -3.89
CA GLU A 60 -1.31 -3.95 -2.58
C GLU A 60 -0.62 -5.30 -2.76
N THR A 61 0.43 -5.55 -1.98
CA THR A 61 1.14 -6.84 -2.06
C THR A 61 1.89 -7.14 -0.76
N PRO A 62 1.71 -8.34 -0.18
CA PRO A 62 0.64 -9.32 -0.45
C PRO A 62 -0.74 -8.72 -0.26
N THR A 63 -1.72 -9.12 -1.09
CA THR A 63 -3.09 -8.59 -1.03
C THR A 63 -3.90 -9.15 0.15
N ASN A 64 -4.99 -8.49 0.51
CA ASN A 64 -5.96 -8.96 1.49
C ASN A 64 -7.35 -9.09 0.83
N PRO A 65 -7.99 -10.27 0.75
CA PRO A 65 -7.67 -11.47 1.54
C PRO A 65 -6.89 -12.59 0.81
N LEU A 66 -6.66 -12.49 -0.50
CA LEU A 66 -6.23 -13.65 -1.30
C LEU A 66 -4.70 -13.86 -1.34
N PHE A 67 -3.92 -12.98 -0.71
CA PHE A 67 -2.46 -13.07 -0.69
C PHE A 67 -1.80 -13.11 -2.09
N LYS A 68 -2.41 -12.45 -3.07
CA LYS A 68 -1.80 -12.30 -4.39
C LYS A 68 -0.49 -11.52 -4.29
N LEU A 69 0.50 -11.94 -5.08
CA LEU A 69 1.79 -11.28 -5.14
C LEU A 69 1.97 -10.59 -6.50
N THR A 70 2.47 -9.37 -6.46
CA THR A 70 2.77 -8.57 -7.66
C THR A 70 4.28 -8.46 -7.86
N ASP A 71 4.74 -8.62 -9.09
CA ASP A 71 6.11 -8.27 -9.48
C ASP A 71 6.26 -6.73 -9.47
N LEU A 72 6.77 -6.21 -8.33
CA LEU A 72 6.90 -4.77 -8.11
C LEU A 72 7.87 -4.11 -9.09
N GLU A 73 8.94 -4.82 -9.50
CA GLU A 73 9.92 -4.28 -10.44
C GLU A 73 9.32 -4.12 -11.83
N ALA A 74 8.57 -5.13 -12.29
CA ALA A 74 7.90 -5.07 -13.59
C ALA A 74 6.84 -3.95 -13.63
N VAL A 75 6.01 -3.84 -12.60
CA VAL A 75 5.00 -2.77 -12.50
C VAL A 75 5.66 -1.40 -12.33
N GLY A 76 6.73 -1.29 -11.55
CA GLY A 76 7.49 -0.04 -11.40
C GLY A 76 8.09 0.46 -12.71
N LYS A 77 8.58 -0.44 -13.58
CA LYS A 77 9.04 -0.09 -14.94
C LYS A 77 7.90 0.44 -15.80
N ILE A 78 6.71 -0.21 -15.73
CA ILE A 78 5.51 0.23 -16.45
C ILE A 78 5.08 1.62 -15.98
N ALA A 79 4.97 1.84 -14.68
CA ALA A 79 4.56 3.12 -14.11
C ALA A 79 5.52 4.25 -14.53
N ARG A 80 6.82 4.02 -14.41
CA ARG A 80 7.86 4.99 -14.79
C ARG A 80 7.84 5.32 -16.29
N SER A 81 7.66 4.31 -17.16
CA SER A 81 7.62 4.50 -18.61
C SER A 81 6.41 5.32 -19.07
N ASN A 82 5.37 5.42 -18.25
CA ASN A 82 4.14 6.15 -18.53
C ASN A 82 3.97 7.40 -17.66
N ASP A 83 5.01 7.81 -16.92
CA ASP A 83 4.98 8.98 -16.01
C ASP A 83 3.82 8.91 -14.99
N LEU A 84 3.59 7.72 -14.42
CA LEU A 84 2.52 7.46 -13.46
C LEU A 84 3.07 7.40 -12.04
N LEU A 85 2.31 7.95 -11.10
CA LEU A 85 2.60 7.79 -9.67
C LEU A 85 2.41 6.33 -9.25
N TYR A 86 3.48 5.71 -8.74
CA TYR A 86 3.45 4.32 -8.31
C TYR A 86 3.31 4.23 -6.80
N VAL A 87 2.18 3.69 -6.36
CA VAL A 87 1.80 3.58 -4.94
C VAL A 87 1.70 2.12 -4.56
N VAL A 88 2.37 1.73 -3.48
CA VAL A 88 2.36 0.35 -2.98
C VAL A 88 1.96 0.30 -1.51
N ASP A 89 0.86 -0.39 -1.22
CA ASP A 89 0.52 -0.81 0.13
C ASP A 89 1.19 -2.16 0.43
N THR A 90 2.05 -2.18 1.43
CA THR A 90 2.74 -3.39 1.87
C THR A 90 2.58 -3.61 3.38
N THR A 91 1.37 -3.36 3.87
CA THR A 91 1.02 -3.49 5.28
C THR A 91 1.36 -4.87 5.84
N PHE A 92 1.14 -5.95 5.06
CA PHE A 92 1.41 -7.32 5.53
C PHE A 92 2.89 -7.67 5.57
N ALA A 93 3.64 -7.34 4.53
CA ALA A 93 5.06 -7.69 4.47
C ALA A 93 5.90 -6.83 5.43
N THR A 94 5.48 -5.60 5.72
CA THR A 94 6.24 -4.62 6.49
C THR A 94 7.61 -4.30 5.88
N PRO A 95 8.31 -3.24 6.30
CA PRO A 95 9.65 -2.95 5.77
C PRO A 95 10.71 -4.00 6.15
N VAL A 96 10.35 -4.98 6.99
CA VAL A 96 11.25 -6.09 7.33
C VAL A 96 11.43 -7.04 6.16
N PHE A 97 10.35 -7.33 5.42
CA PHE A 97 10.39 -8.29 4.31
C PHE A 97 10.29 -7.64 2.94
N LEU A 98 9.72 -6.44 2.83
CA LEU A 98 9.52 -5.79 1.54
C LEU A 98 9.67 -4.27 1.65
N ARG A 99 10.53 -3.70 0.81
CA ARG A 99 10.77 -2.25 0.73
C ARG A 99 10.50 -1.75 -0.69
N PRO A 100 9.25 -1.40 -1.01
CA PRO A 100 8.84 -1.07 -2.38
C PRO A 100 9.57 0.12 -3.02
N LEU A 101 10.13 1.06 -2.24
CA LEU A 101 10.97 2.14 -2.78
C LEU A 101 12.17 1.59 -3.57
N GLU A 102 12.73 0.45 -3.15
CA GLU A 102 13.84 -0.20 -3.86
C GLU A 102 13.42 -0.76 -5.23
N TYR A 103 12.11 -0.92 -5.46
CA TYR A 103 11.51 -1.39 -6.71
C TYR A 103 10.84 -0.26 -7.51
N GLY A 104 11.09 0.99 -7.13
CA GLY A 104 10.64 2.17 -7.86
C GLY A 104 9.26 2.69 -7.49
N ALA A 105 8.70 2.27 -6.34
CA ALA A 105 7.52 2.92 -5.80
C ALA A 105 7.83 4.37 -5.40
N ASP A 106 6.94 5.29 -5.72
CA ASP A 106 7.01 6.68 -5.29
C ASP A 106 6.48 6.86 -3.86
N LEU A 107 5.44 6.09 -3.53
CA LEU A 107 4.78 6.11 -2.23
C LEU A 107 4.60 4.69 -1.71
N VAL A 108 4.95 4.47 -0.45
CA VAL A 108 4.68 3.23 0.26
C VAL A 108 3.72 3.49 1.40
N LEU A 109 2.66 2.68 1.47
CA LEU A 109 1.66 2.76 2.53
C LEU A 109 1.80 1.61 3.51
N HIS A 110 1.55 1.94 4.77
CA HIS A 110 1.39 0.96 5.83
C HIS A 110 0.24 1.36 6.75
N SER A 111 -0.64 0.42 7.05
CA SER A 111 -1.50 0.56 8.22
C SER A 111 -0.67 0.41 9.49
N THR A 112 -0.49 1.49 10.23
CA THR A 112 0.18 1.43 11.55
C THR A 112 -0.65 0.66 12.58
N THR A 113 -1.95 0.49 12.31
CA THR A 113 -2.89 -0.35 13.07
C THR A 113 -2.43 -1.81 13.19
N LYS A 114 -1.66 -2.31 12.20
CA LYS A 114 -1.27 -3.70 12.07
C LYS A 114 0.10 -3.96 12.70
N TYR A 115 1.01 -4.55 11.97
CA TYR A 115 2.31 -4.99 12.49
C TYR A 115 3.21 -3.86 12.99
N LEU A 116 3.10 -2.63 12.45
CA LEU A 116 3.96 -1.55 12.87
C LEU A 116 3.77 -1.20 14.36
N SER A 117 2.53 -1.01 14.83
CA SER A 117 2.27 -0.90 16.27
C SER A 117 2.28 -2.27 16.97
N GLY A 118 1.70 -3.28 16.30
CA GLY A 118 1.81 -4.70 16.64
C GLY A 118 1.05 -5.17 17.88
N HIS A 119 0.28 -4.32 18.55
CA HIS A 119 -0.36 -4.60 19.83
C HIS A 119 -1.86 -4.26 19.86
N ASN A 120 -2.50 -4.07 18.71
CA ASN A 120 -3.94 -3.76 18.58
C ASN A 120 -4.42 -2.55 19.40
N GLN A 121 -3.56 -1.56 19.57
CA GLN A 121 -3.78 -0.46 20.52
C GLN A 121 -4.06 0.89 19.82
N ILE A 122 -3.87 0.99 18.51
CA ILE A 122 -4.08 2.22 17.73
C ILE A 122 -4.75 1.93 16.40
N ILE A 123 -5.33 2.96 15.82
CA ILE A 123 -5.77 2.99 14.41
C ILE A 123 -5.02 4.12 13.72
N GLY A 124 -4.33 3.81 12.62
CA GLY A 124 -3.59 4.82 11.89
C GLY A 124 -2.90 4.28 10.65
N GLY A 125 -2.21 5.19 9.96
CA GLY A 125 -1.47 4.89 8.74
C GLY A 125 -0.20 5.71 8.64
N ALA A 126 0.73 5.23 7.82
CA ALA A 126 1.94 5.94 7.46
C ALA A 126 2.11 5.89 5.94
N ILE A 127 2.54 7.01 5.36
CA ILE A 127 2.94 7.10 3.96
C ILE A 127 4.42 7.46 3.96
N ILE A 128 5.21 6.70 3.23
CA ILE A 128 6.65 6.83 3.13
C ILE A 128 7.02 7.18 1.69
N THR A 129 7.93 8.11 1.51
CA THR A 129 8.50 8.49 0.23
C THR A 129 9.92 9.00 0.42
N ASP A 130 10.77 8.85 -0.59
CA ASP A 130 12.09 9.46 -0.70
C ASP A 130 12.08 10.72 -1.61
N ARG A 131 10.90 11.07 -2.15
CA ARG A 131 10.69 12.24 -3.01
C ARG A 131 10.24 13.44 -2.18
N GLU A 132 11.05 14.50 -2.17
CA GLU A 132 10.77 15.75 -1.43
C GLU A 132 9.50 16.46 -1.92
N ASP A 133 9.27 16.48 -3.24
CA ASP A 133 8.07 17.08 -3.83
C ASP A 133 6.77 16.41 -3.38
N LEU A 134 6.77 15.08 -3.26
CA LEU A 134 5.63 14.32 -2.74
C LEU A 134 5.49 14.47 -1.24
N TYR A 135 6.59 14.48 -0.50
CA TYR A 135 6.58 14.73 0.94
C TYR A 135 5.91 16.06 1.28
N ASP A 136 6.29 17.14 0.61
CA ASP A 136 5.72 18.48 0.85
C ASP A 136 4.23 18.53 0.52
N GLN A 137 3.82 17.91 -0.58
CA GLN A 137 2.41 17.80 -0.95
C GLN A 137 1.59 17.02 0.09
N LEU A 138 2.10 15.85 0.51
CA LEU A 138 1.44 15.01 1.51
C LEU A 138 1.36 15.71 2.87
N LYS A 139 2.41 16.39 3.29
CA LYS A 139 2.43 17.16 4.53
C LYS A 139 1.43 18.32 4.51
N TYR A 140 1.33 19.00 3.36
CA TYR A 140 0.30 20.02 3.18
C TYR A 140 -1.12 19.44 3.28
N ILE A 141 -1.37 18.27 2.64
CA ILE A 141 -2.66 17.57 2.71
C ILE A 141 -2.95 17.17 4.17
N GLN A 142 -2.01 16.52 4.83
CA GLN A 142 -2.15 16.09 6.24
C GLN A 142 -2.57 17.24 7.13
N LYS A 143 -1.88 18.38 7.02
CA LYS A 143 -2.18 19.60 7.79
C LYS A 143 -3.56 20.17 7.44
N SER A 144 -3.93 20.17 6.16
CA SER A 144 -5.17 20.81 5.68
C SER A 144 -6.41 20.01 6.04
N VAL A 145 -6.35 18.67 6.04
CA VAL A 145 -7.47 17.80 6.39
C VAL A 145 -7.48 17.40 7.86
N GLY A 146 -6.40 17.73 8.61
CA GLY A 146 -6.30 17.41 10.02
C GLY A 146 -6.03 15.93 10.31
N ALA A 147 -5.55 15.15 9.34
CA ALA A 147 -5.21 13.73 9.49
C ALA A 147 -3.88 13.56 10.26
N VAL A 148 -3.82 14.09 11.46
CA VAL A 148 -2.63 14.10 12.31
C VAL A 148 -2.84 13.14 13.48
N PRO A 149 -1.99 12.11 13.66
CA PRO A 149 -2.08 11.23 14.80
C PRO A 149 -1.77 11.97 16.10
N SER A 150 -2.32 11.49 17.23
CA SER A 150 -1.98 12.05 18.53
C SER A 150 -0.51 11.74 18.89
N PRO A 151 0.13 12.57 19.74
CA PRO A 151 1.48 12.25 20.24
C PRO A 151 1.54 10.91 20.96
N PHE A 152 0.46 10.51 21.63
CA PHE A 152 0.39 9.22 22.31
C PHE A 152 0.36 8.05 21.31
N ASP A 153 -0.43 8.15 20.23
CA ASP A 153 -0.43 7.14 19.17
C ASP A 153 0.93 7.03 18.50
N CYS A 154 1.59 8.17 18.24
CA CYS A 154 2.96 8.19 17.70
C CYS A 154 3.94 7.45 18.62
N TRP A 155 3.85 7.69 19.92
CA TRP A 155 4.69 7.01 20.91
C TRP A 155 4.45 5.49 20.90
N LEU A 156 3.20 5.05 20.87
CA LEU A 156 2.84 3.63 20.81
C LEU A 156 3.38 2.97 19.51
N VAL A 157 3.29 3.65 18.38
CA VAL A 157 3.87 3.15 17.11
C VAL A 157 5.38 3.03 17.23
N ILE A 158 6.07 4.03 17.78
CA ILE A 158 7.52 4.01 17.98
C ILE A 158 7.92 2.82 18.88
N MET A 159 7.16 2.57 19.93
CA MET A 159 7.40 1.41 20.80
C MET A 159 7.23 0.09 20.06
N GLY A 160 6.19 -0.04 19.22
CA GLY A 160 5.97 -1.22 18.39
C GLY A 160 7.09 -1.44 17.38
N LEU A 161 7.58 -0.37 16.74
CA LEU A 161 8.67 -0.45 15.75
C LEU A 161 9.97 -1.00 16.34
N LYS A 162 10.27 -0.75 17.60
CA LYS A 162 11.49 -1.26 18.27
C LYS A 162 11.58 -2.79 18.27
N THR A 163 10.47 -3.49 18.21
CA THR A 163 10.42 -4.96 18.21
C THR A 163 9.92 -5.53 16.89
N LEU A 164 9.67 -4.71 15.88
CA LEU A 164 9.05 -5.14 14.63
C LEU A 164 9.81 -6.29 13.98
N HIS A 165 11.12 -6.20 13.84
CA HIS A 165 11.94 -7.22 13.20
C HIS A 165 11.87 -8.57 13.92
N LEU A 166 11.90 -8.59 15.26
CA LEU A 166 11.78 -9.82 16.06
C LEU A 166 10.40 -10.46 15.90
N ARG A 167 9.35 -9.62 15.93
CA ARG A 167 7.97 -10.09 15.78
C ARG A 167 7.72 -10.66 14.39
N MET A 168 8.18 -9.95 13.35
CA MET A 168 8.00 -10.39 11.97
C MET A 168 8.75 -11.69 11.70
N GLN A 169 9.98 -11.84 12.19
CA GLN A 169 10.71 -13.10 12.08
C GLN A 169 9.94 -14.25 12.75
N ARG A 170 9.43 -14.04 13.96
CA ARG A 170 8.65 -15.07 14.67
C ARG A 170 7.33 -15.39 13.96
N HIS A 171 6.65 -14.39 13.43
CA HIS A 171 5.44 -14.61 12.63
C HIS A 171 5.72 -15.46 11.40
N TRP A 172 6.81 -15.15 10.71
CA TRP A 172 7.26 -15.94 9.55
C TRP A 172 7.52 -17.40 9.91
N GLU A 173 8.38 -17.65 10.92
CA GLU A 173 8.72 -19.00 11.38
C GLU A 173 7.47 -19.81 11.78
N ASN A 174 6.51 -19.16 12.42
CA ASN A 174 5.27 -19.82 12.82
C ASN A 174 4.37 -20.12 11.60
N ALA A 175 4.24 -19.17 10.69
CA ALA A 175 3.44 -19.34 9.47
C ALA A 175 4.00 -20.47 8.60
N GLU A 176 5.32 -20.55 8.43
CA GLU A 176 5.99 -21.61 7.67
C GLU A 176 5.70 -23.00 8.26
N LYS A 177 5.81 -23.13 9.60
CA LYS A 177 5.47 -24.38 10.29
C LYS A 177 4.02 -24.80 10.08
N ILE A 178 3.09 -23.86 10.19
CA ILE A 178 1.66 -24.12 10.01
C ILE A 178 1.36 -24.49 8.57
N ALA A 179 1.92 -23.75 7.60
CA ALA A 179 1.74 -24.05 6.18
C ALA A 179 2.28 -25.44 5.84
N THR A 180 3.47 -25.79 6.31
CA THR A 180 4.05 -27.12 6.11
C THR A 180 3.19 -28.22 6.72
N LEU A 181 2.66 -28.01 7.93
CA LEU A 181 1.76 -28.95 8.56
C LEU A 181 0.45 -29.11 7.79
N SER A 182 -0.13 -28.00 7.29
CA SER A 182 -1.36 -28.02 6.50
C SER A 182 -1.18 -28.81 5.20
N LEU A 183 -0.06 -28.68 4.52
CA LEU A 183 0.25 -29.41 3.28
C LEU A 183 0.41 -30.93 3.46
N ILE A 184 0.72 -31.39 4.69
CA ILE A 184 0.82 -32.83 4.99
C ILE A 184 -0.57 -33.47 5.07
N HIS A 185 -1.62 -32.68 5.29
CA HIS A 185 -2.99 -33.17 5.50
C HIS A 185 -3.91 -32.94 4.26
N ILE A 186 -3.38 -32.44 3.17
CA ILE A 186 -4.02 -32.35 1.88
C ILE A 186 -3.53 -33.50 0.98
#